data_14e6932945802f60f82aedcfd4d19ae6
#
_entry.id   14e6932945802f60f82aedcfd4d19ae6
#
_cell.length_a   1.000
_cell.length_b   1.000
_cell.length_c   1.000
_cell.angle_alpha   90.00
_cell.angle_beta   90.00
_cell.angle_gamma   90.00
#
_symmetry.space_group_name_H-M   'P 1'
#
loop_
_entity.id
_entity.type
_entity.pdbx_description
1 polymer ?
#
loop_
_entity_poly.entity_id
_entity_poly.type
_entity_poly.pdbx_seq_one_letter_code
_entity_poly.pdbx_strand_id
1 'polypeptide(L)'
;MTVHEKLSKIQIEFKANKSRFNSFGKYNFRSAEDILEALKPFNEKYDVYFTVNENYLGDGIIESEASIFDAKGAMCIAAKAIVGVDFNQKGMQVPQQFGSASSYAKKYALGNLLLIDDTQDSDATNNHGIDKATPSVPKPNNEIKTVKDVAYTKAVEYLKSGGKLDTIKSKYKLSQTVQDNLEKLVL
;
A
#
# COMPACT_ATOMS: atom_id res chain seq x y z
N MET A 1 27.59 -13.62 -24.78
CA MET A 1 27.21 -12.58 -23.80
C MET A 1 27.45 -13.14 -22.40
N THR A 2 28.08 -12.37 -21.55
CA THR A 2 28.23 -12.66 -20.12
C THR A 2 26.88 -12.48 -19.38
N VAL A 3 26.74 -13.05 -18.18
CA VAL A 3 25.52 -12.87 -17.38
C VAL A 3 25.27 -11.40 -17.05
N HIS A 4 26.32 -10.58 -16.91
CA HIS A 4 26.23 -9.14 -16.71
C HIS A 4 25.60 -8.42 -17.92
N GLU A 5 26.07 -8.75 -19.13
CA GLU A 5 25.50 -8.18 -20.36
C GLU A 5 24.04 -8.62 -20.58
N LYS A 6 23.71 -9.86 -20.22
CA LYS A 6 22.35 -10.39 -20.28
C LYS A 6 21.45 -9.64 -19.30
N LEU A 7 21.88 -9.49 -18.04
CA LEU A 7 21.13 -8.76 -17.02
C LEU A 7 20.90 -7.28 -17.43
N SER A 8 21.94 -6.61 -17.93
CA SER A 8 21.81 -5.22 -18.39
C SER A 8 20.76 -5.07 -19.50
N LYS A 9 20.71 -5.99 -20.46
CA LYS A 9 19.65 -5.98 -21.49
C LYS A 9 18.28 -6.26 -20.91
N ILE A 10 18.17 -7.20 -19.98
CA ILE A 10 16.92 -7.53 -19.30
C ILE A 10 16.41 -6.30 -18.52
N GLN A 11 17.27 -5.61 -17.78
CA GLN A 11 16.90 -4.39 -17.04
C GLN A 11 16.33 -3.28 -17.95
N ILE A 12 16.86 -3.15 -19.16
CA ILE A 12 16.37 -2.17 -20.17
C ILE A 12 15.01 -2.61 -20.74
N GLU A 13 14.86 -3.88 -21.06
CA GLU A 13 13.68 -4.39 -21.76
C GLU A 13 12.53 -4.75 -20.82
N PHE A 14 12.85 -5.12 -19.58
CA PHE A 14 11.86 -5.62 -18.64
C PHE A 14 10.83 -4.56 -18.31
N LYS A 15 9.55 -4.92 -18.45
CA LYS A 15 8.40 -4.09 -18.08
C LYS A 15 7.37 -4.96 -17.37
N ALA A 16 7.15 -4.72 -16.09
CA ALA A 16 6.04 -5.29 -15.37
C ALA A 16 5.06 -4.15 -15.02
N ASN A 17 3.91 -4.15 -15.67
CA ASN A 17 2.91 -3.09 -15.52
C ASN A 17 2.24 -3.17 -14.14
N LYS A 18 1.89 -2.01 -13.57
CA LYS A 18 1.03 -1.91 -12.37
C LYS A 18 -0.43 -2.17 -12.80
N SER A 19 -0.77 -3.44 -13.00
CA SER A 19 -2.09 -3.87 -13.52
C SER A 19 -3.14 -4.08 -12.44
N ARG A 20 -2.74 -4.17 -11.17
CA ARG A 20 -3.63 -4.38 -10.04
C ARG A 20 -4.00 -3.05 -9.40
N PHE A 21 -5.26 -2.90 -8.97
CA PHE A 21 -5.76 -1.70 -8.30
C PHE A 21 -6.05 -1.99 -6.82
N ASN A 22 -5.44 -1.23 -5.92
CA ASN A 22 -5.77 -1.24 -4.50
C ASN A 22 -6.93 -0.26 -4.25
N SER A 23 -8.13 -0.80 -4.00
CA SER A 23 -9.34 0.00 -3.78
C SER A 23 -9.31 0.79 -2.46
N PHE A 24 -8.56 0.32 -1.47
CA PHE A 24 -8.40 1.00 -0.18
C PHE A 24 -7.44 2.18 -0.30
N GLY A 25 -6.23 1.94 -0.83
CA GLY A 25 -5.20 2.97 -1.00
C GLY A 25 -5.36 3.83 -2.25
N LYS A 26 -6.30 3.49 -3.17
CA LYS A 26 -6.56 4.23 -4.42
C LYS A 26 -5.34 4.38 -5.34
N TYR A 27 -4.50 3.34 -5.42
CA TYR A 27 -3.33 3.32 -6.31
C TYR A 27 -3.22 2.00 -7.07
N ASN A 28 -2.56 2.06 -8.23
CA ASN A 28 -2.19 0.87 -8.99
C ASN A 28 -0.89 0.28 -8.46
N PHE A 29 -0.82 -1.04 -8.37
CA PHE A 29 0.35 -1.77 -7.93
C PHE A 29 0.60 -3.01 -8.79
N ARG A 30 1.77 -3.62 -8.63
CA ARG A 30 2.11 -4.95 -9.13
C ARG A 30 2.46 -5.84 -7.94
N SER A 31 2.15 -7.11 -8.04
CA SER A 31 2.55 -8.11 -7.06
C SER A 31 3.92 -8.72 -7.41
N ALA A 32 4.49 -9.51 -6.49
CA ALA A 32 5.68 -10.29 -6.79
C ALA A 32 5.43 -11.28 -7.94
N GLU A 33 4.25 -11.90 -7.95
CA GLU A 33 3.82 -12.85 -8.99
C GLU A 33 3.79 -12.20 -10.39
N ASP A 34 3.31 -10.95 -10.49
CA ASP A 34 3.29 -10.22 -11.77
C ASP A 34 4.70 -10.01 -12.32
N ILE A 35 5.68 -9.77 -11.44
CA ILE A 35 7.10 -9.64 -11.82
C ILE A 35 7.65 -10.99 -12.25
N LEU A 36 7.40 -12.05 -11.48
CA LEU A 36 7.87 -13.40 -11.78
C LEU A 36 7.32 -13.91 -13.12
N GLU A 37 6.03 -13.69 -13.40
CA GLU A 37 5.44 -14.06 -14.70
C GLU A 37 6.06 -13.26 -15.86
N ALA A 38 6.28 -11.96 -15.67
CA ALA A 38 6.87 -11.11 -16.68
C ALA A 38 8.35 -11.45 -16.97
N LEU A 39 9.05 -12.15 -16.05
CA LEU A 39 10.43 -12.59 -16.23
C LEU A 39 10.56 -13.85 -17.09
N LYS A 40 9.58 -14.74 -17.09
CA LYS A 40 9.66 -16.06 -17.77
C LYS A 40 10.09 -16.00 -19.24
N PRO A 41 9.59 -15.05 -20.07
CA PRO A 41 10.04 -14.95 -21.48
C PRO A 41 11.53 -14.65 -21.64
N PHE A 42 12.15 -14.01 -20.64
CA PHE A 42 13.58 -13.66 -20.68
C PHE A 42 14.49 -14.87 -20.45
N ASN A 43 13.97 -15.94 -19.80
CA ASN A 43 14.73 -17.17 -19.61
C ASN A 43 15.14 -17.77 -20.95
N GLU A 44 14.19 -17.90 -21.86
CA GLU A 44 14.46 -18.43 -23.20
C GLU A 44 15.23 -17.42 -24.05
N LYS A 45 14.82 -16.15 -24.04
CA LYS A 45 15.41 -15.11 -24.88
C LYS A 45 16.90 -14.89 -24.64
N TYR A 46 17.33 -14.98 -23.38
CA TYR A 46 18.71 -14.68 -22.98
C TYR A 46 19.49 -15.90 -22.46
N ASP A 47 18.90 -17.09 -22.51
CA ASP A 47 19.51 -18.32 -22.00
C ASP A 47 19.99 -18.11 -20.54
N VAL A 48 19.02 -17.75 -19.65
CA VAL A 48 19.21 -17.49 -18.21
C VAL A 48 18.09 -18.15 -17.43
N TYR A 49 18.23 -18.23 -16.11
CA TYR A 49 17.13 -18.52 -15.22
C TYR A 49 17.23 -17.67 -13.96
N PHE A 50 16.07 -17.44 -13.33
CA PHE A 50 15.96 -16.68 -12.09
C PHE A 50 15.56 -17.59 -10.94
N THR A 51 16.08 -17.29 -9.75
CA THR A 51 15.62 -17.88 -8.48
C THR A 51 15.31 -16.79 -7.49
N VAL A 52 14.42 -17.11 -6.56
CA VAL A 52 14.17 -16.26 -5.38
C VAL A 52 14.21 -17.14 -4.15
N ASN A 53 15.18 -16.90 -3.29
CA ASN A 53 15.37 -17.61 -2.04
C ASN A 53 14.92 -16.69 -0.88
N GLU A 54 14.39 -17.30 0.18
CA GLU A 54 14.00 -16.57 1.38
C GLU A 54 14.64 -17.19 2.61
N ASN A 55 15.15 -16.34 3.50
CA ASN A 55 15.73 -16.70 4.78
C ASN A 55 15.00 -15.97 5.90
N TYR A 56 14.62 -16.70 6.94
CA TYR A 56 14.14 -16.11 8.17
C TYR A 56 15.32 -15.79 9.07
N LEU A 57 15.56 -14.50 9.36
CA LEU A 57 16.71 -14.04 10.14
C LEU A 57 16.44 -13.95 11.65
N GLY A 58 15.23 -14.28 12.10
CA GLY A 58 14.78 -14.09 13.46
C GLY A 58 13.97 -12.79 13.63
N ASP A 59 13.34 -12.61 14.79
CA ASP A 59 12.60 -11.41 15.20
C ASP A 59 11.57 -10.88 14.16
N GLY A 60 10.98 -11.80 13.39
CA GLY A 60 10.03 -11.44 12.35
C GLY A 60 10.67 -10.83 11.09
N ILE A 61 11.96 -11.02 10.86
CA ILE A 61 12.65 -10.48 9.69
C ILE A 61 12.81 -11.56 8.62
N ILE A 62 12.38 -11.26 7.40
CA ILE A 62 12.56 -12.08 6.20
C ILE A 62 13.54 -11.38 5.27
N GLU A 63 14.61 -12.07 4.90
CA GLU A 63 15.48 -11.70 3.78
C GLU A 63 15.02 -12.45 2.54
N SER A 64 14.88 -11.75 1.41
CA SER A 64 14.69 -12.34 0.10
C SER A 64 15.87 -12.01 -0.79
N GLU A 65 16.38 -13.02 -1.52
CA GLU A 65 17.47 -12.89 -2.48
C GLU A 65 16.98 -13.31 -3.87
N ALA A 66 16.92 -12.35 -4.79
CA ALA A 66 16.65 -12.61 -6.19
C ALA A 66 17.95 -12.76 -6.96
N SER A 67 18.10 -13.83 -7.73
CA SER A 67 19.32 -14.15 -8.45
C SER A 67 19.04 -14.46 -9.92
N ILE A 68 19.95 -14.05 -10.80
CA ILE A 68 20.00 -14.46 -12.21
C ILE A 68 21.23 -15.33 -12.44
N PHE A 69 21.05 -16.44 -13.14
CA PHE A 69 22.09 -17.38 -13.50
C PHE A 69 22.20 -17.48 -15.02
N ASP A 70 23.40 -17.60 -15.51
CA ASP A 70 23.63 -18.12 -16.88
C ASP A 70 23.14 -19.56 -16.93
N ALA A 71 22.51 -19.98 -18.03
CA ALA A 71 22.03 -21.35 -18.19
C ALA A 71 23.14 -22.41 -18.07
N LYS A 72 24.40 -22.02 -18.28
CA LYS A 72 25.57 -22.88 -18.06
C LYS A 72 25.98 -22.97 -16.58
N GLY A 73 25.29 -22.25 -15.67
CA GLY A 73 25.45 -22.34 -14.23
C GLY A 73 26.73 -21.73 -13.63
N ALA A 74 27.57 -21.10 -14.46
CA ALA A 74 28.92 -20.71 -14.05
C ALA A 74 29.01 -19.41 -13.27
N MET A 75 28.02 -18.52 -13.37
CA MET A 75 27.99 -17.21 -12.69
C MET A 75 26.57 -16.81 -12.32
N CYS A 76 26.44 -16.20 -11.15
CA CYS A 76 25.18 -15.56 -10.75
C CYS A 76 25.41 -14.11 -10.31
N ILE A 77 24.39 -13.31 -10.46
CA ILE A 77 24.28 -11.96 -9.88
C ILE A 77 23.05 -11.99 -9.00
N ALA A 78 23.16 -11.47 -7.79
CA ALA A 78 22.07 -11.45 -6.82
C ALA A 78 21.85 -10.06 -6.25
N ALA A 79 20.60 -9.79 -5.87
CA ALA A 79 20.21 -8.63 -5.07
C ALA A 79 19.30 -9.08 -3.94
N LYS A 80 19.41 -8.40 -2.80
CA LYS A 80 18.69 -8.75 -1.58
C LYS A 80 17.74 -7.65 -1.15
N ALA A 81 16.73 -8.03 -0.39
CA ALA A 81 15.87 -7.13 0.35
C ALA A 81 15.47 -7.75 1.69
N ILE A 82 15.23 -6.90 2.68
CA ILE A 82 14.82 -7.29 4.02
C ILE A 82 13.46 -6.65 4.32
N VAL A 83 12.54 -7.44 4.87
CA VAL A 83 11.20 -6.99 5.26
C VAL A 83 10.85 -7.54 6.64
N GLY A 84 10.28 -6.67 7.49
CA GLY A 84 9.73 -7.07 8.79
C GLY A 84 8.32 -7.60 8.66
N VAL A 85 7.98 -8.61 9.47
CA VAL A 85 6.61 -9.10 9.66
C VAL A 85 5.93 -8.22 10.71
N ASP A 86 4.78 -7.65 10.38
CA ASP A 86 3.96 -6.91 11.35
C ASP A 86 3.03 -7.86 12.11
N PHE A 87 3.49 -8.34 13.27
CA PHE A 87 2.70 -9.23 14.14
C PHE A 87 1.49 -8.54 14.79
N ASN A 88 1.41 -7.21 14.74
CA ASN A 88 0.28 -6.46 15.30
C ASN A 88 -0.81 -6.16 14.26
N GLN A 89 -0.67 -6.63 13.03
CA GLN A 89 -1.63 -6.37 11.97
C GLN A 89 -2.97 -7.03 12.28
N LYS A 90 -3.97 -6.20 12.57
CA LYS A 90 -5.32 -6.66 12.93
C LYS A 90 -6.00 -7.36 11.76
N GLY A 91 -6.69 -8.47 12.07
CA GLY A 91 -7.47 -9.22 11.08
C GLY A 91 -6.66 -10.21 10.22
N MET A 92 -5.35 -10.34 10.44
CA MET A 92 -4.52 -11.34 9.79
C MET A 92 -3.97 -12.35 10.77
N GLN A 93 -4.05 -13.64 10.41
CA GLN A 93 -3.39 -14.70 11.16
C GLN A 93 -1.89 -14.73 10.86
N VAL A 94 -1.08 -15.28 11.77
CA VAL A 94 0.39 -15.33 11.63
C VAL A 94 0.86 -15.84 10.25
N PRO A 95 0.33 -16.95 9.68
CA PRO A 95 0.75 -17.38 8.33
C PRO A 95 0.47 -16.34 7.25
N GLN A 96 -0.62 -15.56 7.36
CA GLN A 96 -0.94 -14.49 6.41
C GLN A 96 0.00 -13.30 6.55
N GLN A 97 0.41 -12.97 7.77
CA GLN A 97 1.39 -11.91 8.06
C GLN A 97 2.74 -12.26 7.42
N PHE A 98 3.21 -13.50 7.59
CA PHE A 98 4.41 -14.01 6.93
C PHE A 98 4.27 -14.02 5.41
N GLY A 99 3.16 -14.49 4.86
CA GLY A 99 2.89 -14.48 3.42
C GLY A 99 2.90 -13.07 2.82
N SER A 100 2.35 -12.11 3.53
CA SER A 100 2.41 -10.69 3.14
C SER A 100 3.84 -10.18 3.12
N ALA A 101 4.61 -10.38 4.20
CA ALA A 101 6.01 -9.95 4.29
C ALA A 101 6.87 -10.62 3.22
N SER A 102 6.70 -11.93 2.97
CA SER A 102 7.36 -12.68 1.89
C SER A 102 7.08 -12.06 0.51
N SER A 103 5.82 -11.75 0.20
CA SER A 103 5.47 -11.09 -1.07
C SER A 103 6.17 -9.74 -1.25
N TYR A 104 6.26 -8.94 -0.18
CA TYR A 104 7.01 -7.67 -0.22
C TYR A 104 8.50 -7.89 -0.37
N ALA A 105 9.10 -8.83 0.38
CA ALA A 105 10.53 -9.13 0.32
C ALA A 105 10.94 -9.58 -1.09
N LYS A 106 10.19 -10.49 -1.71
CA LYS A 106 10.39 -10.92 -3.12
C LYS A 106 10.30 -9.75 -4.09
N LYS A 107 9.25 -8.94 -3.96
CA LYS A 107 9.05 -7.77 -4.83
C LYS A 107 10.22 -6.80 -4.75
N TYR A 108 10.73 -6.53 -3.56
CA TYR A 108 11.85 -5.61 -3.37
C TYR A 108 13.18 -6.22 -3.85
N ALA A 109 13.45 -7.49 -3.57
CA ALA A 109 14.65 -8.16 -4.08
C ALA A 109 14.68 -8.19 -5.61
N LEU A 110 13.55 -8.55 -6.24
CA LEU A 110 13.40 -8.49 -7.70
C LEU A 110 13.50 -7.07 -8.23
N GLY A 111 12.92 -6.09 -7.53
CA GLY A 111 13.04 -4.67 -7.87
C GLY A 111 14.49 -4.20 -7.89
N ASN A 112 15.26 -4.57 -6.87
CA ASN A 112 16.69 -4.25 -6.79
C ASN A 112 17.50 -4.92 -7.90
N LEU A 113 17.25 -6.21 -8.21
CA LEU A 113 17.95 -6.95 -9.27
C LEU A 113 17.65 -6.37 -10.66
N LEU A 114 16.41 -6.00 -10.91
CA LEU A 114 15.91 -5.58 -12.22
C LEU A 114 15.90 -4.06 -12.41
N LEU A 115 16.34 -3.30 -11.41
CA LEU A 115 16.30 -1.83 -11.37
C LEU A 115 14.89 -1.28 -11.67
N ILE A 116 13.89 -1.89 -11.05
CA ILE A 116 12.51 -1.44 -11.19
C ILE A 116 12.32 -0.21 -10.31
N ASP A 117 12.25 0.95 -10.92
CA ASP A 117 11.96 2.20 -10.23
C ASP A 117 10.45 2.38 -10.06
N ASP A 118 9.97 2.02 -8.89
CA ASP A 118 8.53 2.06 -8.56
C ASP A 118 8.20 2.74 -7.26
N THR A 119 9.20 3.01 -6.49
CA THR A 119 9.00 3.67 -5.22
C THR A 119 8.78 5.17 -5.46
N GLN A 120 7.55 5.63 -5.21
CA GLN A 120 7.45 6.99 -4.71
C GLN A 120 8.38 7.05 -3.52
N ASP A 121 9.40 7.90 -3.63
CA ASP A 121 10.37 8.15 -2.57
C ASP A 121 9.60 8.37 -1.27
N SER A 122 9.72 7.44 -0.32
CA SER A 122 9.06 7.56 0.98
C SER A 122 9.52 8.82 1.71
N ASP A 123 10.72 9.32 1.40
CA ASP A 123 11.25 10.56 1.95
C ASP A 123 10.57 11.80 1.32
N ALA A 124 10.06 11.71 0.10
CA ALA A 124 9.27 12.78 -0.51
C ALA A 124 7.91 12.99 0.17
N THR A 125 7.42 11.98 0.90
CA THR A 125 6.17 12.05 1.71
C THR A 125 6.45 12.20 3.20
N ASN A 126 7.72 12.15 3.63
CA ASN A 126 8.13 12.18 5.02
C ASN A 126 8.32 13.64 5.48
N ASN A 127 7.24 14.30 5.83
CA ASN A 127 7.26 15.65 6.43
C ASN A 127 7.67 15.58 7.91
N HIS A 128 8.89 15.07 8.21
CA HIS A 128 9.44 15.18 9.54
C HIS A 128 9.76 16.65 9.86
N GLY A 129 8.89 17.30 10.59
CA GLY A 129 9.22 18.50 11.36
C GLY A 129 9.05 19.84 10.65
N ILE A 130 8.23 19.95 9.61
CA ILE A 130 7.73 21.25 9.17
C ILE A 130 6.23 21.27 9.46
N ASP A 131 5.84 22.07 10.46
CA ASP A 131 4.47 22.50 10.67
C ASP A 131 3.99 23.31 9.44
N LYS A 132 3.77 22.61 8.33
CA LYS A 132 2.94 23.12 7.25
C LYS A 132 1.58 22.48 7.43
N ALA A 133 0.61 23.31 7.68
CA ALA A 133 -0.79 22.96 7.68
C ALA A 133 -1.04 21.88 6.63
N THR A 134 -1.39 20.69 7.10
CA THR A 134 -1.80 19.55 6.29
C THR A 134 -2.78 20.07 5.25
N PRO A 135 -2.59 19.82 3.93
CA PRO A 135 -3.70 19.92 3.02
C PRO A 135 -4.69 18.88 3.52
N SER A 136 -5.70 19.33 4.23
CA SER A 136 -6.80 18.49 4.66
C SER A 136 -7.30 17.78 3.40
N VAL A 137 -7.14 16.45 3.35
CA VAL A 137 -8.07 15.63 2.57
C VAL A 137 -9.44 16.24 2.87
N PRO A 138 -10.24 16.65 1.89
CA PRO A 138 -11.55 17.19 2.18
C PRO A 138 -12.26 16.12 3.00
N LYS A 139 -12.35 16.33 4.31
CA LYS A 139 -13.30 15.57 5.14
C LYS A 139 -14.61 15.72 4.40
N PRO A 140 -15.37 14.64 4.15
CA PRO A 140 -16.68 14.79 3.57
C PRO A 140 -17.34 15.92 4.31
N ASN A 141 -17.89 16.88 3.57
CA ASN A 141 -18.46 18.12 4.12
C ASN A 141 -19.62 17.70 5.05
N ASN A 142 -19.30 17.38 6.29
CA ASN A 142 -20.26 16.99 7.32
C ASN A 142 -20.96 18.26 7.81
N GLU A 143 -21.49 19.05 6.87
CA GLU A 143 -22.23 20.24 7.17
C GLU A 143 -23.72 19.96 6.94
N ILE A 144 -24.54 20.22 7.96
CA ILE A 144 -25.99 20.18 7.84
C ILE A 144 -26.45 21.63 7.67
N LYS A 145 -26.81 22.00 6.44
CA LYS A 145 -27.20 23.38 6.08
C LYS A 145 -28.65 23.63 6.22
N THR A 146 -29.50 22.64 6.00
CA THR A 146 -30.95 22.78 5.99
C THR A 146 -31.65 21.61 6.67
N VAL A 147 -32.89 21.81 7.08
CA VAL A 147 -33.73 20.75 7.64
C VAL A 147 -34.15 19.69 6.60
N LYS A 148 -33.87 19.91 5.33
CA LYS A 148 -34.11 18.95 4.24
C LYS A 148 -32.96 17.97 4.02
N ASP A 149 -31.82 18.17 4.68
CA ASP A 149 -30.67 17.30 4.53
C ASP A 149 -30.95 15.93 5.17
N VAL A 150 -30.56 14.86 4.51
CA VAL A 150 -30.68 13.49 5.04
C VAL A 150 -29.95 13.34 6.39
N ALA A 151 -28.85 14.07 6.58
CA ALA A 151 -28.11 14.10 7.81
C ALA A 151 -28.90 14.77 8.96
N TYR A 152 -29.76 15.75 8.66
CA TYR A 152 -30.67 16.36 9.65
C TYR A 152 -31.71 15.36 10.16
N THR A 153 -32.33 14.58 9.26
CA THR A 153 -33.31 13.55 9.64
C THR A 153 -32.68 12.52 10.59
N LYS A 154 -31.46 12.05 10.27
CA LYS A 154 -30.71 11.15 11.14
C LYS A 154 -30.34 11.78 12.50
N ALA A 155 -30.01 13.06 12.52
CA ALA A 155 -29.72 13.78 13.75
C ALA A 155 -30.95 13.88 14.66
N VAL A 156 -32.14 14.15 14.08
CA VAL A 156 -33.42 14.17 14.80
C VAL A 156 -33.76 12.79 15.37
N GLU A 157 -33.60 11.72 14.58
CA GLU A 157 -33.83 10.34 15.06
C GLU A 157 -32.90 9.99 16.22
N TYR A 158 -31.62 10.36 16.11
CA TYR A 158 -30.65 10.15 17.19
C TYR A 158 -31.01 10.87 18.48
N LEU A 159 -31.47 12.13 18.41
CA LEU A 159 -31.94 12.87 19.59
C LEU A 159 -33.20 12.24 20.20
N LYS A 160 -34.14 11.81 19.35
CA LYS A 160 -35.37 11.13 19.82
C LYS A 160 -35.07 9.76 20.47
N SER A 161 -33.97 9.13 20.13
CA SER A 161 -33.49 7.88 20.76
C SER A 161 -32.68 8.11 22.05
N GLY A 162 -32.63 9.35 22.58
CA GLY A 162 -31.90 9.68 23.80
C GLY A 162 -30.44 10.09 23.59
N GLY A 163 -30.04 10.34 22.35
CA GLY A 163 -28.71 10.85 22.02
C GLY A 163 -28.48 12.29 22.50
N LYS A 164 -27.23 12.70 22.64
CA LYS A 164 -26.84 14.03 23.09
C LYS A 164 -26.57 14.97 21.93
N LEU A 165 -27.03 16.21 21.99
CA LEU A 165 -26.82 17.24 20.97
C LEU A 165 -25.33 17.56 20.75
N ASP A 166 -24.53 17.53 21.82
CA ASP A 166 -23.08 17.77 21.73
C ASP A 166 -22.35 16.74 20.84
N THR A 167 -22.86 15.52 20.80
CA THR A 167 -22.32 14.47 19.88
C THR A 167 -22.59 14.84 18.42
N ILE A 168 -23.72 15.46 18.12
CA ILE A 168 -24.05 15.94 16.77
C ILE A 168 -23.15 17.13 16.41
N LYS A 169 -23.02 18.11 17.36
CA LYS A 169 -22.17 19.30 17.18
C LYS A 169 -20.67 18.93 16.97
N SER A 170 -20.19 17.87 17.61
CA SER A 170 -18.83 17.39 17.40
C SER A 170 -18.61 16.72 16.05
N LYS A 171 -19.65 16.11 15.46
CA LYS A 171 -19.58 15.34 14.21
C LYS A 171 -19.92 16.17 12.97
N TYR A 172 -20.81 17.17 13.11
CA TYR A 172 -21.32 17.97 12.00
C TYR A 172 -21.16 19.46 12.29
N LYS A 173 -20.82 20.19 11.23
CA LYS A 173 -20.90 21.65 11.24
C LYS A 173 -22.36 22.03 10.96
N LEU A 174 -23.03 22.67 11.91
CA LEU A 174 -24.46 22.99 11.82
C LEU A 174 -24.63 24.46 11.41
N SER A 175 -25.56 24.73 10.48
CA SER A 175 -26.01 26.11 10.28
C SER A 175 -26.82 26.58 11.49
N GLN A 176 -26.88 27.90 11.75
CA GLN A 176 -27.60 28.46 12.88
C GLN A 176 -29.06 27.98 12.94
N THR A 177 -29.76 28.01 11.81
CA THR A 177 -31.15 27.54 11.68
C THR A 177 -31.33 26.06 12.04
N VAL A 178 -30.36 25.21 11.68
CA VAL A 178 -30.39 23.77 11.99
C VAL A 178 -30.12 23.56 13.48
N GLN A 179 -29.19 24.30 14.05
CA GLN A 179 -28.87 24.23 15.48
C GLN A 179 -30.08 24.62 16.34
N ASP A 180 -30.71 25.72 16.02
CA ASP A 180 -31.90 26.24 16.75
C ASP A 180 -33.07 25.22 16.67
N ASN A 181 -33.24 24.54 15.55
CA ASN A 181 -34.27 23.51 15.40
C ASN A 181 -33.97 22.24 16.20
N LEU A 182 -32.69 21.82 16.27
CA LEU A 182 -32.28 20.64 17.03
C LEU A 182 -32.32 20.92 18.54
N GLU A 183 -32.01 22.15 19.00
CA GLU A 183 -32.09 22.56 20.40
C GLU A 183 -33.54 22.54 20.92
N LYS A 184 -34.51 22.93 20.10
CA LYS A 184 -35.94 22.84 20.44
C LYS A 184 -36.46 21.40 20.61
N LEU A 185 -35.73 20.40 20.11
CA LEU A 185 -36.14 19.00 20.27
C LEU A 185 -35.58 18.34 21.54
N VAL A 186 -34.70 19.03 22.27
CA VAL A 186 -34.03 18.53 23.47
C VAL A 186 -34.58 19.23 24.72
N LEU A 187 -35.35 20.35 24.57
CA LEU A 187 -36.11 21.03 25.60
C LEU A 187 -37.46 20.36 25.83
#